data_5bb5608b0f9bef34ab11e5697a8bb094
#
_entry.id   5bb5608b0f9bef34ab11e5697a8bb094
#
_cell.length_a   1.000
_cell.length_b   1.000
_cell.length_c   1.000
_cell.angle_alpha   90.00
_cell.angle_beta   90.00
_cell.angle_gamma   90.00
#
_symmetry.space_group_name_H-M   'P 1'
#
loop_
_entity.id
_entity.type
_entity.pdbx_description
1 polymer ?
#
loop_
_entity_poly.entity_id
_entity_poly.type
_entity_poly.pdbx_seq_one_letter_code
_entity_poly.pdbx_strand_id
1 'polypeptide(L)'
;VNAKAFRMPPRKIAEAIFNELQLQGSSFEKAEIAGPGFMNFFLKRQWFSKTVQTVLAEGDDYGKTETGAGKRILVEFVSANPTGPMHVGNARGGALGDSLAEILNWAGYHAEREFYINDAGNQIEKFATSLEVRYLQLFDPSVPMPEDAYQGVDIIEHAEAFRDLYGDKYVNCDSKQRRDALV
;
A
#
# COMPACT_ATOMS: atom_id res chain seq x y z
N VAL A 1 -1.56 -15.52 -27.76
CA VAL A 1 -0.72 -14.33 -27.71
C VAL A 1 0.14 -14.22 -28.98
N ASN A 2 0.73 -15.30 -29.48
CA ASN A 2 1.73 -15.25 -30.57
C ASN A 2 1.15 -15.55 -32.00
N ALA A 3 -0.18 -15.68 -32.15
CA ALA A 3 -0.81 -16.04 -33.43
C ALA A 3 -0.43 -15.11 -34.60
N LYS A 4 -0.31 -13.80 -34.29
CA LYS A 4 0.07 -12.79 -35.28
C LYS A 4 1.54 -12.94 -35.72
N ALA A 5 2.44 -13.22 -34.77
CA ALA A 5 3.87 -13.39 -35.04
C ALA A 5 4.13 -14.64 -35.91
N PHE A 6 3.47 -15.75 -35.57
CA PHE A 6 3.62 -17.03 -36.31
C PHE A 6 2.70 -17.15 -37.52
N ARG A 7 1.78 -16.21 -37.75
CA ARG A 7 0.76 -16.24 -38.83
C ARG A 7 -0.02 -17.56 -38.86
N MET A 8 -0.29 -18.13 -37.69
CA MET A 8 -0.96 -19.42 -37.54
C MET A 8 -2.06 -19.32 -36.47
N PRO A 9 -3.14 -20.10 -36.57
CA PRO A 9 -4.12 -20.22 -35.48
C PRO A 9 -3.48 -20.70 -34.17
N PRO A 10 -3.90 -20.22 -33.02
CA PRO A 10 -3.29 -20.58 -31.72
C PRO A 10 -3.22 -22.07 -31.46
N ARG A 11 -4.26 -22.82 -31.88
CA ARG A 11 -4.29 -24.27 -31.72
C ARG A 11 -3.23 -24.98 -32.58
N LYS A 12 -2.97 -24.53 -33.78
CA LYS A 12 -1.91 -25.07 -34.65
C LYS A 12 -0.53 -24.80 -34.10
N ILE A 13 -0.34 -23.64 -33.45
CA ILE A 13 0.92 -23.34 -32.74
C ILE A 13 1.10 -24.30 -31.55
N ALA A 14 0.04 -24.52 -30.76
CA ALA A 14 0.07 -25.45 -29.63
C ALA A 14 0.35 -26.89 -30.09
N GLU A 15 -0.26 -27.34 -31.20
CA GLU A 15 0.00 -28.66 -31.77
C GLU A 15 1.46 -28.82 -32.25
N ALA A 16 2.01 -27.81 -32.88
CA ALA A 16 3.41 -27.82 -33.31
C ALA A 16 4.37 -27.90 -32.12
N ILE A 17 4.13 -27.10 -31.07
CA ILE A 17 4.93 -27.15 -29.84
C ILE A 17 4.78 -28.50 -29.16
N PHE A 18 3.56 -29.02 -29.05
CA PHE A 18 3.26 -30.29 -28.40
C PHE A 18 3.99 -31.47 -29.04
N ASN A 19 4.07 -31.49 -30.38
CA ASN A 19 4.74 -32.54 -31.12
C ASN A 19 6.26 -32.59 -30.90
N GLU A 20 6.87 -31.45 -30.58
CA GLU A 20 8.31 -31.34 -30.27
C GLU A 20 8.59 -31.43 -28.76
N LEU A 21 7.53 -31.55 -27.94
CA LEU A 21 7.68 -31.49 -26.48
C LEU A 21 8.25 -32.78 -25.94
N GLN A 22 9.41 -32.68 -25.26
CA GLN A 22 10.04 -33.79 -24.57
C GLN A 22 9.88 -33.63 -23.07
N LEU A 23 9.10 -34.52 -22.44
CA LEU A 23 8.84 -34.47 -20.99
C LEU A 23 9.79 -35.40 -20.20
N GLN A 24 10.62 -36.19 -20.90
CA GLN A 24 11.58 -37.07 -20.23
C GLN A 24 12.58 -36.23 -19.41
N GLY A 25 12.80 -36.60 -18.17
CA GLY A 25 13.68 -35.86 -17.25
C GLY A 25 13.07 -34.57 -16.64
N SER A 26 11.90 -34.17 -17.10
CA SER A 26 11.17 -32.99 -16.55
C SER A 26 10.35 -33.34 -15.32
N SER A 27 9.83 -32.32 -14.64
CA SER A 27 8.88 -32.45 -13.53
C SER A 27 7.44 -32.72 -13.98
N PHE A 28 7.18 -32.78 -15.31
CA PHE A 28 5.83 -32.97 -15.84
C PHE A 28 5.59 -34.45 -16.16
N GLU A 29 4.41 -34.94 -15.78
CA GLU A 29 3.94 -36.29 -16.11
C GLU A 29 3.38 -36.34 -17.53
N LYS A 30 2.58 -35.35 -17.90
CA LYS A 30 1.95 -35.20 -19.21
C LYS A 30 1.64 -33.75 -19.52
N ALA A 31 1.38 -33.50 -20.82
CA ALA A 31 0.80 -32.26 -21.30
C ALA A 31 -0.43 -32.57 -22.16
N GLU A 32 -1.38 -31.63 -22.25
CA GLU A 32 -2.59 -31.76 -23.06
C GLU A 32 -2.93 -30.43 -23.70
N ILE A 33 -3.41 -30.46 -24.94
CA ILE A 33 -3.91 -29.26 -25.63
C ILE A 33 -5.39 -29.09 -25.30
N ALA A 34 -5.77 -27.92 -24.78
CA ALA A 34 -7.13 -27.59 -24.40
C ALA A 34 -7.66 -26.37 -25.16
N GLY A 35 -8.95 -26.40 -25.48
CA GLY A 35 -9.66 -25.27 -26.10
C GLY A 35 -8.98 -24.72 -27.35
N PRO A 36 -8.88 -23.37 -27.50
CA PRO A 36 -8.38 -22.71 -28.69
C PRO A 36 -6.85 -22.73 -28.85
N GLY A 37 -6.09 -23.42 -27.96
CA GLY A 37 -4.64 -23.52 -28.04
C GLY A 37 -3.94 -23.28 -26.70
N PHE A 38 -4.59 -23.59 -25.59
CA PHE A 38 -3.96 -23.70 -24.29
C PHE A 38 -3.20 -25.04 -24.18
N MET A 39 -2.09 -25.02 -23.47
CA MET A 39 -1.34 -26.23 -23.12
C MET A 39 -1.39 -26.40 -21.60
N ASN A 40 -2.02 -27.49 -21.14
CA ASN A 40 -2.08 -27.84 -19.74
C ASN A 40 -0.97 -28.84 -19.43
N PHE A 41 -0.14 -28.54 -18.41
CA PHE A 41 0.92 -29.40 -17.93
C PHE A 41 0.53 -30.00 -16.57
N PHE A 42 0.76 -31.28 -16.41
CA PHE A 42 0.46 -32.00 -15.18
C PHE A 42 1.76 -32.38 -14.48
N LEU A 43 1.90 -31.94 -13.24
CA LEU A 43 3.11 -32.20 -12.45
C LEU A 43 3.14 -33.64 -11.92
N LYS A 44 4.31 -34.25 -11.92
CA LYS A 44 4.56 -35.52 -11.26
C LYS A 44 4.36 -35.36 -9.73
N ARG A 45 3.84 -36.39 -9.10
CA ARG A 45 3.63 -36.39 -7.64
C ARG A 45 4.92 -36.14 -6.84
N GLN A 46 6.04 -36.60 -7.37
CA GLN A 46 7.37 -36.39 -6.80
C GLN A 46 7.79 -34.92 -6.73
N TRP A 47 7.26 -34.06 -7.62
CA TRP A 47 7.54 -32.63 -7.60
C TRP A 47 7.08 -31.99 -6.28
N PHE A 48 5.86 -32.34 -5.82
CA PHE A 48 5.33 -31.81 -4.57
C PHE A 48 6.17 -32.25 -3.36
N SER A 49 6.55 -33.50 -3.30
CA SER A 49 7.43 -34.01 -2.23
C SER A 49 8.80 -33.35 -2.23
N LYS A 50 9.37 -33.11 -3.43
CA LYS A 50 10.67 -32.42 -3.58
C LYS A 50 10.54 -30.94 -3.14
N THR A 51 9.44 -30.27 -3.48
CA THR A 51 9.18 -28.89 -3.05
C THR A 51 9.16 -28.79 -1.53
N VAL A 52 8.48 -29.72 -0.84
CA VAL A 52 8.45 -29.75 0.63
C VAL A 52 9.87 -29.96 1.20
N GLN A 53 10.64 -30.87 0.62
CA GLN A 53 12.05 -31.09 1.03
C GLN A 53 12.90 -29.82 0.84
N THR A 54 12.72 -29.09 -0.26
CA THR A 54 13.41 -27.84 -0.53
C THR A 54 13.03 -26.78 0.50
N VAL A 55 11.72 -26.61 0.79
CA VAL A 55 11.24 -25.69 1.84
C VAL A 55 11.89 -25.99 3.19
N LEU A 56 11.94 -27.27 3.57
CA LEU A 56 12.56 -27.70 4.84
C LEU A 56 14.07 -27.47 4.87
N ALA A 57 14.74 -27.61 3.73
CA ALA A 57 16.19 -27.44 3.63
C ALA A 57 16.60 -25.95 3.62
N GLU A 58 15.84 -25.11 2.93
CA GLU A 58 16.11 -23.66 2.83
C GLU A 58 15.56 -22.87 4.03
N GLY A 59 14.57 -23.43 4.75
CA GLY A 59 13.99 -22.81 5.93
C GLY A 59 13.46 -21.41 5.67
N ASP A 60 13.88 -20.46 6.48
CA ASP A 60 13.45 -19.06 6.40
C ASP A 60 13.94 -18.35 5.13
N ASP A 61 14.85 -18.93 4.38
CA ASP A 61 15.36 -18.37 3.12
C ASP A 61 14.63 -18.89 1.87
N TYR A 62 13.65 -19.80 2.07
CA TYR A 62 12.90 -20.35 0.94
C TYR A 62 12.21 -19.28 0.09
N GLY A 63 12.51 -19.29 -1.20
CA GLY A 63 11.94 -18.33 -2.16
C GLY A 63 12.72 -17.03 -2.32
N LYS A 64 13.81 -16.82 -1.60
CA LYS A 64 14.73 -15.70 -1.87
C LYS A 64 15.35 -15.82 -3.25
N THR A 65 15.52 -14.68 -3.92
CA THR A 65 16.18 -14.60 -5.22
C THR A 65 17.11 -13.38 -5.27
N GLU A 66 18.03 -13.39 -6.21
CA GLU A 66 18.94 -12.25 -6.48
C GLU A 66 18.48 -11.43 -7.72
N THR A 67 17.20 -11.49 -8.07
CA THR A 67 16.64 -10.81 -9.26
C THR A 67 16.87 -9.31 -9.23
N GLY A 68 16.83 -8.71 -8.04
CA GLY A 68 17.06 -7.29 -7.81
C GLY A 68 18.51 -6.85 -7.99
N ALA A 69 19.47 -7.78 -7.86
CA ALA A 69 20.90 -7.51 -7.97
C ALA A 69 21.38 -6.33 -7.11
N GLY A 70 20.81 -6.18 -5.91
CA GLY A 70 21.14 -5.10 -4.97
C GLY A 70 20.66 -3.70 -5.37
N LYS A 71 19.84 -3.57 -6.41
CA LYS A 71 19.30 -2.26 -6.82
C LYS A 71 18.48 -1.65 -5.69
N ARG A 72 18.70 -0.35 -5.44
CA ARG A 72 17.93 0.40 -4.44
C ARG A 72 16.57 0.82 -4.98
N ILE A 73 15.55 0.65 -4.16
CA ILE A 73 14.16 1.04 -4.43
C ILE A 73 13.64 1.78 -3.20
N LEU A 74 12.96 2.89 -3.41
CA LEU A 74 12.22 3.59 -2.37
C LEU A 74 10.73 3.26 -2.53
N VAL A 75 10.08 2.83 -1.46
CA VAL A 75 8.65 2.54 -1.41
C VAL A 75 8.01 3.53 -0.46
N GLU A 76 7.31 4.51 -1.02
CA GLU A 76 6.52 5.46 -0.25
C GLU A 76 5.10 4.93 -0.04
N PHE A 77 4.64 4.95 1.21
CA PHE A 77 3.27 4.51 1.54
C PHE A 77 2.76 5.16 2.84
N VAL A 78 1.43 5.18 2.99
CA VAL A 78 0.70 5.80 4.12
C VAL A 78 0.93 7.31 4.26
N SER A 79 1.55 8.01 3.38
CA SER A 79 1.85 9.45 3.45
C SER A 79 0.57 10.30 3.67
N ALA A 80 -0.09 10.11 4.82
CA ALA A 80 -1.34 10.75 5.19
C ALA A 80 -1.07 12.12 5.81
N ASN A 81 -1.88 13.12 5.42
CA ASN A 81 -1.81 14.45 6.03
C ASN A 81 -2.27 14.39 7.49
N PRO A 82 -1.63 15.13 8.41
CA PRO A 82 -1.98 15.15 9.84
C PRO A 82 -3.20 16.04 10.11
N THR A 83 -4.32 15.79 9.42
CA THR A 83 -5.57 16.57 9.50
C THR A 83 -6.74 15.76 10.06
N GLY A 84 -6.46 14.67 10.73
CA GLY A 84 -7.44 13.79 11.35
C GLY A 84 -6.91 12.39 11.61
N PRO A 85 -7.70 11.52 12.28
CA PRO A 85 -7.29 10.17 12.60
C PRO A 85 -7.13 9.31 11.34
N MET A 86 -6.19 8.37 11.39
CA MET A 86 -6.00 7.40 10.32
C MET A 86 -7.22 6.47 10.21
N HIS A 87 -7.62 6.16 8.98
CA HIS A 87 -8.74 5.26 8.70
C HIS A 87 -8.25 3.95 8.05
N VAL A 88 -9.17 3.00 7.87
CA VAL A 88 -8.88 1.66 7.33
C VAL A 88 -8.19 1.69 5.95
N GLY A 89 -8.43 2.74 5.15
CA GLY A 89 -7.74 2.92 3.87
C GLY A 89 -6.26 3.17 4.02
N ASN A 90 -5.86 3.96 5.03
CA ASN A 90 -4.44 4.19 5.36
C ASN A 90 -3.78 2.89 5.88
N ALA A 91 -4.46 2.15 6.75
CA ALA A 91 -3.99 0.86 7.27
C ALA A 91 -3.77 -0.16 6.14
N ARG A 92 -4.71 -0.22 5.17
CA ARG A 92 -4.55 -1.08 3.99
C ARG A 92 -3.36 -0.66 3.13
N GLY A 93 -3.16 0.64 2.94
CA GLY A 93 -1.99 1.18 2.24
C GLY A 93 -0.69 0.82 2.95
N GLY A 94 -0.69 0.85 4.29
CA GLY A 94 0.43 0.44 5.13
C GLY A 94 0.79 -1.03 4.95
N ALA A 95 -0.20 -1.91 5.08
CA ALA A 95 0.00 -3.34 4.91
C ALA A 95 0.51 -3.70 3.49
N LEU A 96 -0.03 -3.05 2.45
CA LEU A 96 0.40 -3.27 1.08
C LEU A 96 1.84 -2.78 0.85
N GLY A 97 2.16 -1.55 1.29
CA GLY A 97 3.48 -0.95 1.10
C GLY A 97 4.58 -1.70 1.84
N ASP A 98 4.32 -2.09 3.08
CA ASP A 98 5.25 -2.89 3.88
C ASP A 98 5.48 -4.28 3.26
N SER A 99 4.42 -4.97 2.87
CA SER A 99 4.53 -6.27 2.18
C SER A 99 5.29 -6.15 0.85
N LEU A 100 5.08 -5.08 0.09
CA LEU A 100 5.81 -4.83 -1.15
C LEU A 100 7.31 -4.63 -0.90
N ALA A 101 7.66 -3.83 0.11
CA ALA A 101 9.06 -3.61 0.48
C ALA A 101 9.74 -4.91 0.91
N GLU A 102 9.05 -5.76 1.69
CA GLU A 102 9.56 -7.09 2.08
C GLU A 102 9.76 -8.01 0.87
N ILE A 103 8.76 -8.09 -0.04
CA ILE A 103 8.87 -8.91 -1.26
C ILE A 103 10.04 -8.45 -2.14
N LEU A 104 10.26 -7.14 -2.25
CA LEU A 104 11.39 -6.58 -2.99
C LEU A 104 12.72 -6.96 -2.34
N ASN A 105 12.85 -6.86 -1.02
CA ASN A 105 14.04 -7.30 -0.29
C ASN A 105 14.26 -8.80 -0.48
N TRP A 106 13.20 -9.61 -0.43
CA TRP A 106 13.25 -11.05 -0.69
C TRP A 106 13.69 -11.38 -2.12
N ALA A 107 13.37 -10.50 -3.07
CA ALA A 107 13.80 -10.62 -4.47
C ALA A 107 15.21 -10.06 -4.75
N GLY A 108 15.98 -9.72 -3.71
CA GLY A 108 17.37 -9.25 -3.84
C GLY A 108 17.52 -7.76 -4.18
N TYR A 109 16.46 -6.96 -4.01
CA TYR A 109 16.56 -5.51 -4.02
C TYR A 109 16.97 -5.00 -2.64
N HIS A 110 17.36 -3.73 -2.56
CA HIS A 110 17.50 -2.98 -1.32
C HIS A 110 16.33 -1.98 -1.23
N ALA A 111 15.22 -2.43 -0.66
CA ALA A 111 13.99 -1.63 -0.56
C ALA A 111 13.99 -0.84 0.75
N GLU A 112 13.94 0.46 0.64
CA GLU A 112 13.77 1.41 1.73
C GLU A 112 12.30 1.85 1.79
N ARG A 113 11.82 2.15 3.00
CA ARG A 113 10.45 2.63 3.25
C ARG A 113 10.48 4.13 3.49
N GLU A 114 9.51 4.83 2.94
CA GLU A 114 9.35 6.26 3.13
C GLU A 114 7.93 6.59 3.58
N PHE A 115 7.84 7.49 4.54
CA PHE A 115 6.62 8.19 4.91
C PHE A 115 6.85 9.68 4.67
N TYR A 116 6.11 10.29 3.74
CA TYR A 116 6.19 11.72 3.47
C TYR A 116 5.37 12.48 4.50
N ILE A 117 6.03 13.35 5.27
CA ILE A 117 5.36 14.24 6.23
C ILE A 117 4.94 15.51 5.50
N ASN A 118 3.63 15.72 5.38
CA ASN A 118 3.05 16.90 4.76
C ASN A 118 2.34 17.75 5.83
N ASP A 119 3.12 18.55 6.54
CA ASP A 119 2.72 19.40 7.65
C ASP A 119 2.48 20.87 7.26
N ALA A 120 2.31 21.16 5.97
CA ALA A 120 2.12 22.50 5.44
C ALA A 120 1.05 22.56 4.33
N GLY A 121 0.65 23.78 3.97
CA GLY A 121 -0.25 24.03 2.86
C GLY A 121 -1.72 24.12 3.25
N ASN A 122 -2.60 24.19 2.23
CA ASN A 122 -4.02 24.53 2.39
C ASN A 122 -4.80 23.60 3.34
N GLN A 123 -4.42 22.32 3.43
CA GLN A 123 -5.12 21.39 4.32
C GLN A 123 -4.80 21.67 5.79
N ILE A 124 -3.55 21.97 6.10
CA ILE A 124 -3.14 22.34 7.46
C ILE A 124 -3.77 23.68 7.87
N GLU A 125 -3.81 24.64 6.96
CA GLU A 125 -4.49 25.92 7.22
C GLU A 125 -5.99 25.74 7.50
N LYS A 126 -6.67 24.88 6.74
CA LYS A 126 -8.08 24.53 6.99
C LYS A 126 -8.27 23.80 8.31
N PHE A 127 -7.37 22.89 8.64
CA PHE A 127 -7.39 22.18 9.91
C PHE A 127 -7.22 23.14 11.08
N ALA A 128 -6.21 24.01 11.03
CA ALA A 128 -5.98 25.05 12.03
C ALA A 128 -7.18 26.00 12.21
N THR A 129 -7.79 26.39 11.08
CA THR A 129 -9.01 27.23 11.09
C THR A 129 -10.18 26.50 11.74
N SER A 130 -10.34 25.21 11.45
CA SER A 130 -11.42 24.39 12.02
C SER A 130 -11.28 24.25 13.54
N LEU A 131 -10.07 23.99 14.01
CA LEU A 131 -9.75 23.92 15.44
C LEU A 131 -9.96 25.27 16.13
N GLU A 132 -9.48 26.35 15.52
CA GLU A 132 -9.67 27.73 16.03
C GLU A 132 -11.15 28.04 16.24
N VAL A 133 -11.98 27.80 15.21
CA VAL A 133 -13.40 28.09 15.29
C VAL A 133 -14.09 27.22 16.33
N ARG A 134 -13.81 25.94 16.39
CA ARG A 134 -14.38 25.04 17.40
C ARG A 134 -13.98 25.44 18.81
N TYR A 135 -12.72 25.82 19.04
CA TYR A 135 -12.30 26.33 20.33
C TYR A 135 -13.06 27.60 20.74
N LEU A 136 -13.19 28.57 19.82
CA LEU A 136 -13.96 29.78 20.09
C LEU A 136 -15.44 29.51 20.35
N GLN A 137 -16.06 28.56 19.63
CA GLN A 137 -17.46 28.15 19.84
C GLN A 137 -17.74 27.57 21.23
N LEU A 138 -16.72 27.06 21.91
CA LEU A 138 -16.87 26.62 23.31
C LEU A 138 -17.14 27.76 24.29
N PHE A 139 -16.84 29.01 23.89
CA PHE A 139 -17.07 30.23 24.68
C PHE A 139 -18.14 31.12 24.08
N ASP A 140 -18.25 31.17 22.76
CA ASP A 140 -19.29 31.90 22.01
C ASP A 140 -19.84 31.04 20.86
N PRO A 141 -20.99 30.37 21.07
CA PRO A 141 -21.63 29.54 20.06
C PRO A 141 -22.05 30.27 18.76
N SER A 142 -22.04 31.60 18.75
CA SER A 142 -22.41 32.38 17.57
C SER A 142 -21.31 32.50 16.53
N VAL A 143 -20.07 32.07 16.84
CA VAL A 143 -18.93 32.09 15.91
C VAL A 143 -19.24 31.20 14.71
N PRO A 144 -19.26 31.73 13.46
CA PRO A 144 -19.66 30.97 12.30
C PRO A 144 -18.54 29.98 11.88
N MET A 145 -18.92 28.75 11.55
CA MET A 145 -18.03 27.76 10.96
C MET A 145 -17.94 27.98 9.45
N PRO A 146 -16.74 28.09 8.86
CA PRO A 146 -16.58 28.13 7.40
C PRO A 146 -17.15 26.86 6.73
N GLU A 147 -17.73 27.03 5.53
CA GLU A 147 -18.35 25.91 4.79
C GLU A 147 -17.37 24.79 4.44
N ASP A 148 -16.10 25.17 4.20
CA ASP A 148 -15.04 24.24 3.81
C ASP A 148 -14.18 23.75 4.98
N ALA A 149 -14.59 24.04 6.23
CA ALA A 149 -13.90 23.60 7.44
C ALA A 149 -14.14 22.11 7.72
N TYR A 150 -13.18 21.49 8.41
CA TYR A 150 -13.35 20.14 8.95
C TYR A 150 -14.37 20.15 10.09
N GLN A 151 -15.35 19.22 10.02
CA GLN A 151 -16.46 19.17 10.97
C GLN A 151 -16.50 17.83 11.75
N GLY A 152 -15.45 17.06 11.71
CA GLY A 152 -15.35 15.77 12.39
C GLY A 152 -15.43 15.87 13.91
N VAL A 153 -15.77 14.76 14.56
CA VAL A 153 -15.81 14.66 16.03
C VAL A 153 -14.42 14.90 16.62
N ASP A 154 -13.38 14.44 15.93
CA ASP A 154 -11.99 14.65 16.29
C ASP A 154 -11.61 16.12 16.45
N ILE A 155 -12.16 17.02 15.61
CA ILE A 155 -11.93 18.48 15.72
C ILE A 155 -12.57 19.03 17.01
N ILE A 156 -13.75 18.51 17.37
CA ILE A 156 -14.45 18.92 18.60
C ILE A 156 -13.67 18.45 19.81
N GLU A 157 -13.30 17.17 19.84
CA GLU A 157 -12.52 16.58 20.94
C GLU A 157 -11.19 17.29 21.15
N HIS A 158 -10.50 17.64 20.07
CA HIS A 158 -9.24 18.39 20.13
C HIS A 158 -9.42 19.79 20.71
N ALA A 159 -10.47 20.52 20.28
CA ALA A 159 -10.78 21.84 20.80
C ALA A 159 -11.17 21.80 22.31
N GLU A 160 -11.92 20.76 22.73
CA GLU A 160 -12.27 20.53 24.13
C GLU A 160 -11.04 20.22 24.97
N ALA A 161 -10.17 19.33 24.51
CA ALA A 161 -8.92 19.01 25.20
C ALA A 161 -8.02 20.25 25.34
N PHE A 162 -7.95 21.08 24.30
CA PHE A 162 -7.20 22.33 24.35
C PHE A 162 -7.78 23.31 25.37
N ARG A 163 -9.12 23.47 25.40
CA ARG A 163 -9.79 24.27 26.44
C ARG A 163 -9.48 23.74 27.84
N ASP A 164 -9.51 22.44 28.04
CA ASP A 164 -9.27 21.82 29.36
C ASP A 164 -7.84 22.06 29.86
N LEU A 165 -6.87 22.20 28.95
CA LEU A 165 -5.47 22.50 29.26
C LEU A 165 -5.21 24.00 29.50
N TYR A 166 -5.83 24.85 28.69
CA TYR A 166 -5.47 26.27 28.61
C TYR A 166 -6.60 27.24 28.98
N GLY A 167 -7.83 26.73 29.23
CA GLY A 167 -8.99 27.58 29.55
C GLY A 167 -9.31 28.57 28.44
N ASP A 168 -9.56 29.81 28.80
CA ASP A 168 -9.87 30.91 27.91
C ASP A 168 -8.65 31.74 27.43
N LYS A 169 -7.45 31.28 27.77
CA LYS A 169 -6.18 31.99 27.52
C LYS A 169 -6.03 32.51 26.10
N TYR A 170 -6.51 31.77 25.12
CA TYR A 170 -6.36 32.08 23.70
C TYR A 170 -7.62 32.67 23.06
N VAL A 171 -8.67 32.94 23.82
CA VAL A 171 -9.92 33.53 23.29
C VAL A 171 -9.69 34.94 22.74
N ASN A 172 -8.95 35.76 23.48
CA ASN A 172 -8.76 37.19 23.16
C ASN A 172 -7.42 37.50 22.48
N CYS A 173 -6.65 36.48 22.04
CA CYS A 173 -5.43 36.67 21.26
C CYS A 173 -5.75 36.81 19.74
N ASP A 174 -4.73 37.18 18.94
CA ASP A 174 -4.87 37.16 17.49
C ASP A 174 -4.99 35.72 16.94
N SER A 175 -5.59 35.63 15.73
CA SER A 175 -5.86 34.33 15.09
C SER A 175 -4.57 33.51 14.83
N LYS A 176 -3.46 34.17 14.47
CA LYS A 176 -2.21 33.47 14.20
C LYS A 176 -1.68 32.82 15.47
N GLN A 177 -1.61 33.58 16.56
CA GLN A 177 -1.15 33.05 17.86
C GLN A 177 -2.02 31.88 18.34
N ARG A 178 -3.33 31.96 18.10
CA ARG A 178 -4.27 30.89 18.47
C ARG A 178 -4.04 29.63 17.65
N ARG A 179 -3.90 29.75 16.32
CA ARG A 179 -3.65 28.63 15.42
C ARG A 179 -2.31 27.97 15.69
N ASP A 180 -1.25 28.77 15.88
CA ASP A 180 0.10 28.27 16.21
C ASP A 180 0.12 27.48 17.53
N ALA A 181 -0.83 27.73 18.44
CA ALA A 181 -0.94 27.01 19.70
C ALA A 181 -1.84 25.76 19.59
N LEU A 182 -2.74 25.69 18.61
CA LEU A 182 -3.70 24.61 18.41
C LEU A 182 -3.15 23.47 17.51
N VAL A 183 -2.17 23.75 16.68
CA VAL A 183 -1.57 22.83 15.72
C VAL A 183 -0.12 22.56 16.09
#